data_a6e3f613561988535c1a8c1b4c309c72
#
_entry.id   a6e3f613561988535c1a8c1b4c309c72
#
_cell.length_a   1.000
_cell.length_b   1.000
_cell.length_c   1.000
_cell.angle_alpha   90.00
_cell.angle_beta   90.00
_cell.angle_gamma   90.00
#
_symmetry.space_group_name_H-M   'P 1'
#
loop_
_entity.id
_entity.type
_entity.pdbx_description
1 polymer ?
#
loop_
_entity_poly.entity_id
_entity_poly.type
_entity_poly.pdbx_seq_one_letter_code
_entity_poly.pdbx_strand_id
1 'polypeptide(L)'
;MPGAAEIDGRCPRSVASRGRIINAVIALVDEDQGIPGAEAIATRAGVGLRSVFRHFGDMDGLYVAVIERIGRRYTHLSRPYGASSWQGQVGEAMTRRMEMFETVLPYHRAADMHRQRSPLLNHGLDALTLMLRARLEGAVPPDVKSDHLWFEQLDLWLSLEAYGRLRDRQRLDHVGAAQVIEAAVAALLFAKR
;
A
#
# COMPACT_ATOMS: atom_id res chain seq x y z
N MET A 1 -51.37 12.00 12.48
CA MET A 1 -50.45 10.89 12.71
C MET A 1 -49.46 10.86 11.57
N PRO A 2 -48.20 11.33 11.67
CA PRO A 2 -47.21 11.19 10.63
C PRO A 2 -46.63 9.78 10.73
N GLY A 3 -46.59 9.10 9.56
CA GLY A 3 -46.10 7.77 9.39
C GLY A 3 -44.62 7.63 9.74
N ALA A 4 -44.28 6.59 10.47
CA ALA A 4 -42.93 6.19 10.80
C ALA A 4 -42.17 5.92 9.49
N ALA A 5 -41.10 6.65 9.25
CA ALA A 5 -40.15 6.35 8.16
C ALA A 5 -39.53 4.98 8.43
N GLU A 6 -39.87 4.02 7.59
CA GLU A 6 -39.28 2.70 7.55
C GLU A 6 -37.77 2.88 7.24
N ILE A 7 -36.94 2.72 8.26
CA ILE A 7 -35.47 2.73 8.09
C ILE A 7 -35.12 1.55 7.19
N ASP A 8 -34.76 1.84 5.95
CA ASP A 8 -34.40 0.83 4.95
C ASP A 8 -33.25 -0.06 5.45
N GLY A 9 -33.56 -1.21 5.98
CA GLY A 9 -32.61 -2.21 6.50
C GLY A 9 -31.71 -2.84 5.44
N ARG A 10 -31.80 -2.39 4.18
CA ARG A 10 -30.93 -2.82 3.07
C ARG A 10 -29.55 -2.20 3.16
N CYS A 11 -29.44 -0.96 3.66
CA CYS A 11 -28.18 -0.25 3.75
C CYS A 11 -27.15 -0.92 4.71
N PRO A 12 -27.52 -1.30 5.94
CA PRO A 12 -26.59 -1.95 6.87
C PRO A 12 -26.10 -3.33 6.38
N ARG A 13 -26.99 -4.14 5.78
CA ARG A 13 -26.63 -5.47 5.25
C ARG A 13 -25.71 -5.37 4.03
N SER A 14 -25.93 -4.37 3.19
CA SER A 14 -25.07 -4.11 2.02
C SER A 14 -23.66 -3.70 2.44
N VAL A 15 -23.52 -2.80 3.41
CA VAL A 15 -22.24 -2.37 3.98
C VAL A 15 -21.51 -3.53 4.64
N ALA A 16 -22.22 -4.35 5.42
CA ALA A 16 -21.65 -5.53 6.04
C ALA A 16 -21.15 -6.56 5.02
N SER A 17 -21.91 -6.80 3.95
CA SER A 17 -21.50 -7.72 2.87
C SER A 17 -20.28 -7.21 2.12
N ARG A 18 -20.24 -5.91 1.80
CA ARG A 18 -19.08 -5.27 1.18
C ARG A 18 -17.82 -5.43 2.04
N GLY A 19 -17.95 -5.23 3.35
CA GLY A 19 -16.85 -5.41 4.31
C GLY A 19 -16.36 -6.86 4.38
N ARG A 20 -17.25 -7.85 4.38
CA ARG A 20 -16.88 -9.28 4.37
C ARG A 20 -16.10 -9.66 3.11
N ILE A 21 -16.51 -9.16 1.95
CA ILE A 21 -15.81 -9.43 0.69
C ILE A 21 -14.39 -8.89 0.73
N ILE A 22 -14.19 -7.63 1.15
CA ILE A 22 -12.86 -7.03 1.30
C ILE A 22 -12.00 -7.83 2.28
N ASN A 23 -12.56 -8.20 3.44
CA ASN A 23 -11.83 -8.98 4.44
C ASN A 23 -11.49 -10.40 3.93
N ALA A 24 -12.33 -10.99 3.09
CA ALA A 24 -12.05 -12.28 2.46
C ALA A 24 -10.85 -12.21 1.51
N VAL A 25 -10.74 -11.15 0.70
CA VAL A 25 -9.54 -10.92 -0.15
C VAL A 25 -8.30 -10.80 0.73
N ILE A 26 -8.36 -9.97 1.77
CA ILE A 26 -7.25 -9.76 2.70
C ILE A 26 -6.79 -11.10 3.30
N ALA A 27 -7.72 -11.89 3.84
CA ALA A 27 -7.39 -13.17 4.44
C ALA A 27 -6.77 -14.17 3.44
N LEU A 28 -7.29 -14.24 2.20
CA LEU A 28 -6.75 -15.12 1.17
C LEU A 28 -5.35 -14.72 0.71
N VAL A 29 -5.06 -13.42 0.61
CA VAL A 29 -3.72 -12.92 0.28
C VAL A 29 -2.75 -13.17 1.45
N ASP A 30 -3.17 -12.96 2.70
CA ASP A 30 -2.36 -13.21 3.89
C ASP A 30 -2.01 -14.70 4.07
N GLU A 31 -2.87 -15.61 3.56
CA GLU A 31 -2.63 -17.07 3.54
C GLU A 31 -1.72 -17.51 2.38
N ASP A 32 -1.07 -16.58 1.69
CA ASP A 32 -0.17 -16.80 0.54
C ASP A 32 -0.81 -17.61 -0.62
N GLN A 33 -2.12 -17.48 -0.77
CA GLN A 33 -2.87 -18.15 -1.83
C GLN A 33 -2.77 -17.42 -3.20
N GLY A 34 -1.83 -16.47 -3.31
CA GLY A 34 -1.67 -15.63 -4.50
C GLY A 34 -2.86 -14.69 -4.70
N ILE A 35 -3.23 -14.46 -5.97
CA ILE A 35 -4.37 -13.60 -6.29
C ILE A 35 -5.65 -14.44 -6.23
N PRO A 36 -6.57 -14.17 -5.28
CA PRO A 36 -7.77 -14.94 -5.16
C PRO A 36 -8.76 -14.64 -6.29
N GLY A 37 -9.27 -15.69 -6.97
CA GLY A 37 -10.35 -15.54 -7.93
C GLY A 37 -11.68 -15.20 -7.26
N ALA A 38 -12.63 -14.65 -8.05
CA ALA A 38 -13.92 -14.21 -7.55
C ALA A 38 -14.73 -15.31 -6.83
N GLU A 39 -14.60 -16.56 -7.25
CA GLU A 39 -15.28 -17.70 -6.62
C GLU A 39 -14.71 -18.02 -5.22
N ALA A 40 -13.39 -18.03 -5.08
CA ALA A 40 -12.73 -18.22 -3.78
C ALA A 40 -13.10 -17.11 -2.81
N ILE A 41 -13.13 -15.86 -3.28
CA ILE A 41 -13.54 -14.69 -2.50
C ILE A 41 -15.00 -14.82 -2.06
N ALA A 42 -15.91 -15.16 -2.97
CA ALA A 42 -17.33 -15.32 -2.67
C ALA A 42 -17.56 -16.40 -1.61
N THR A 43 -16.90 -17.55 -1.76
CA THR A 43 -16.94 -18.68 -0.81
C THR A 43 -16.42 -18.24 0.57
N ARG A 44 -15.25 -17.62 0.65
CA ARG A 44 -14.66 -17.15 1.89
C ARG A 44 -15.53 -16.06 2.58
N ALA A 45 -16.14 -15.19 1.80
CA ALA A 45 -17.00 -14.10 2.31
C ALA A 45 -18.40 -14.61 2.73
N GLY A 46 -18.80 -15.84 2.39
CA GLY A 46 -20.14 -16.36 2.60
C GLY A 46 -21.21 -15.58 1.82
N VAL A 47 -20.90 -15.24 0.54
CA VAL A 47 -21.82 -14.54 -0.36
C VAL A 47 -21.88 -15.23 -1.72
N GLY A 48 -22.95 -15.00 -2.48
CA GLY A 48 -23.00 -15.46 -3.86
C GLY A 48 -22.06 -14.65 -4.77
N LEU A 49 -21.49 -15.29 -5.79
CA LEU A 49 -20.60 -14.67 -6.77
C LEU A 49 -21.18 -13.38 -7.37
N ARG A 50 -22.47 -13.39 -7.73
CA ARG A 50 -23.19 -12.20 -8.24
C ARG A 50 -23.15 -11.01 -7.25
N SER A 51 -23.07 -11.29 -5.95
CA SER A 51 -22.98 -10.23 -4.94
C SER A 51 -21.62 -9.54 -4.95
N VAL A 52 -20.54 -10.26 -5.26
CA VAL A 52 -19.20 -9.66 -5.42
C VAL A 52 -19.24 -8.61 -6.52
N PHE A 53 -19.69 -8.97 -7.71
CA PHE A 53 -19.76 -8.06 -8.85
C PHE A 53 -20.79 -6.92 -8.65
N ARG A 54 -21.90 -7.19 -7.96
CA ARG A 54 -22.86 -6.12 -7.63
C ARG A 54 -22.28 -5.04 -6.71
N HIS A 55 -21.35 -5.39 -5.81
CA HIS A 55 -20.74 -4.44 -4.88
C HIS A 55 -19.56 -3.67 -5.46
N PHE A 56 -18.85 -4.23 -6.42
CA PHE A 56 -17.58 -3.69 -6.89
C PHE A 56 -17.52 -3.45 -8.40
N GLY A 57 -18.51 -3.92 -9.17
CA GLY A 57 -18.53 -3.87 -10.62
C GLY A 57 -17.73 -5.01 -11.24
N ASP A 58 -16.44 -5.03 -10.98
CA ASP A 58 -15.48 -6.02 -11.45
C ASP A 58 -14.41 -6.34 -10.38
N MET A 59 -13.41 -7.12 -10.76
CA MET A 59 -12.29 -7.46 -9.86
C MET A 59 -11.39 -6.26 -9.60
N ASP A 60 -11.25 -5.36 -10.55
CA ASP A 60 -10.42 -4.15 -10.41
C ASP A 60 -10.99 -3.21 -9.35
N GLY A 61 -12.30 -2.97 -9.38
CA GLY A 61 -13.00 -2.20 -8.36
C GLY A 61 -12.91 -2.83 -6.96
N LEU A 62 -12.88 -4.16 -6.88
CA LEU A 62 -12.65 -4.87 -5.63
C LEU A 62 -11.22 -4.65 -5.11
N TYR A 63 -10.21 -4.81 -5.97
CA TYR A 63 -8.81 -4.60 -5.57
C TYR A 63 -8.54 -3.16 -5.15
N VAL A 64 -9.09 -2.16 -5.84
CA VAL A 64 -9.01 -0.75 -5.41
C VAL A 64 -9.59 -0.57 -4.01
N ALA A 65 -10.76 -1.15 -3.73
CA ALA A 65 -11.37 -1.08 -2.40
C ALA A 65 -10.52 -1.78 -1.32
N VAL A 66 -9.79 -2.85 -1.67
CA VAL A 66 -8.82 -3.51 -0.78
C VAL A 66 -7.63 -2.60 -0.51
N ILE A 67 -7.03 -2.00 -1.55
CA ILE A 67 -5.91 -1.05 -1.43
C ILE A 67 -6.31 0.13 -0.53
N GLU A 68 -7.48 0.71 -0.72
CA GLU A 68 -8.01 1.77 0.14
C GLU A 68 -8.19 1.32 1.59
N ARG A 69 -8.66 0.10 1.80
CA ARG A 69 -8.85 -0.47 3.15
C ARG A 69 -7.51 -0.67 3.87
N ILE A 70 -6.50 -1.15 3.16
CA ILE A 70 -5.14 -1.32 3.68
C ILE A 70 -4.52 0.05 3.94
N GLY A 71 -4.62 0.98 2.99
CA GLY A 71 -4.10 2.34 3.11
C GLY A 71 -4.59 3.08 4.36
N ARG A 72 -5.85 2.85 4.76
CA ARG A 72 -6.38 3.41 6.00
C ARG A 72 -5.66 2.97 7.28
N ARG A 73 -4.97 1.82 7.27
CA ARG A 73 -4.14 1.37 8.41
C ARG A 73 -2.87 2.20 8.56
N TYR A 74 -2.46 2.86 7.48
CA TYR A 74 -1.20 3.62 7.40
C TYR A 74 -1.38 5.13 7.38
N THR A 75 -2.50 5.64 7.92
CA THR A 75 -2.73 7.08 8.06
C THR A 75 -1.63 7.77 8.89
N HIS A 76 -0.93 7.03 9.77
CA HIS A 76 0.23 7.53 10.50
C HIS A 76 1.39 7.93 9.59
N LEU A 77 1.50 7.37 8.38
CA LEU A 77 2.50 7.79 7.39
C LEU A 77 2.32 9.26 6.99
N SER A 78 1.09 9.78 7.06
CA SER A 78 0.80 11.18 6.74
C SER A 78 1.16 12.15 7.87
N ARG A 79 1.51 11.65 9.07
CA ARG A 79 1.93 12.51 10.18
C ARG A 79 3.26 13.20 9.86
N PRO A 80 3.47 14.45 10.29
CA PRO A 80 4.76 15.12 10.19
C PRO A 80 5.89 14.27 10.79
N TYR A 81 7.08 14.43 10.30
CA TYR A 81 8.27 13.85 10.91
C TYR A 81 8.59 14.60 12.20
N GLY A 82 9.07 13.90 13.22
CA GLY A 82 9.39 14.48 14.53
C GLY A 82 10.86 14.91 14.67
N ALA A 83 11.75 14.37 13.85
CA ALA A 83 13.17 14.70 13.90
C ALA A 83 13.42 16.15 13.47
N SER A 84 14.34 16.83 14.19
CA SER A 84 14.72 18.23 13.95
C SER A 84 15.64 18.39 12.74
N SER A 85 16.44 17.38 12.40
CA SER A 85 17.31 17.38 11.22
C SER A 85 16.64 16.68 10.04
N TRP A 86 16.94 17.15 8.82
CA TRP A 86 16.41 16.53 7.61
C TRP A 86 16.91 15.08 7.44
N GLN A 87 18.15 14.76 7.86
CA GLN A 87 18.65 13.38 7.87
C GLN A 87 17.82 12.49 8.81
N GLY A 88 17.48 13.02 9.98
CA GLY A 88 16.58 12.33 10.92
C GLY A 88 15.19 12.10 10.34
N GLN A 89 14.65 13.09 9.59
CA GLN A 89 13.36 12.94 8.92
C GLN A 89 13.40 11.87 7.81
N VAL A 90 14.50 11.78 7.06
CA VAL A 90 14.71 10.69 6.09
C VAL A 90 14.78 9.34 6.82
N GLY A 91 15.46 9.25 7.96
CA GLY A 91 15.48 8.03 8.79
C GLY A 91 14.10 7.61 9.27
N GLU A 92 13.27 8.56 9.75
CA GLU A 92 11.88 8.27 10.12
C GLU A 92 11.05 7.84 8.90
N ALA A 93 11.23 8.48 7.74
CA ALA A 93 10.57 8.09 6.50
C ALA A 93 10.90 6.64 6.14
N MET A 94 12.17 6.27 6.22
CA MET A 94 12.66 4.91 5.99
C MET A 94 11.98 3.91 6.93
N THR A 95 12.04 4.13 8.24
CA THR A 95 11.45 3.21 9.24
C THR A 95 9.96 3.00 8.97
N ARG A 96 9.20 4.09 8.80
CA ARG A 96 7.75 4.02 8.53
C ARG A 96 7.44 3.29 7.22
N ARG A 97 8.28 3.46 6.18
CA ARG A 97 8.12 2.76 4.90
C ARG A 97 8.40 1.27 5.04
N MET A 98 9.46 0.86 5.73
CA MET A 98 9.80 -0.56 5.92
C MET A 98 8.68 -1.32 6.63
N GLU A 99 8.12 -0.76 7.71
CA GLU A 99 6.96 -1.32 8.41
C GLU A 99 5.74 -1.48 7.48
N MET A 100 5.45 -0.47 6.67
CA MET A 100 4.34 -0.52 5.72
C MET A 100 4.62 -1.54 4.61
N PHE A 101 5.81 -1.55 4.04
CA PHE A 101 6.15 -2.38 2.89
C PHE A 101 6.03 -3.87 3.19
N GLU A 102 6.38 -4.31 4.40
CA GLU A 102 6.19 -5.70 4.81
C GLU A 102 4.72 -6.13 4.71
N THR A 103 3.80 -5.27 5.13
CA THR A 103 2.37 -5.57 5.05
C THR A 103 1.79 -5.38 3.64
N VAL A 104 2.28 -4.38 2.89
CA VAL A 104 1.69 -4.02 1.59
C VAL A 104 2.22 -4.89 0.45
N LEU A 105 3.43 -5.43 0.57
CA LEU A 105 4.09 -6.18 -0.49
C LEU A 105 3.27 -7.34 -1.07
N PRO A 106 2.57 -8.19 -0.29
CA PRO A 106 1.73 -9.25 -0.85
C PRO A 106 0.61 -8.72 -1.76
N TYR A 107 0.00 -7.61 -1.36
CA TYR A 107 -1.08 -6.97 -2.14
C TYR A 107 -0.55 -6.25 -3.37
N HIS A 108 0.63 -5.66 -3.27
CA HIS A 108 1.31 -5.06 -4.41
C HIS A 108 1.63 -6.11 -5.48
N ARG A 109 2.17 -7.27 -5.07
CA ARG A 109 2.42 -8.40 -5.99
C ARG A 109 1.13 -8.87 -6.67
N ALA A 110 0.05 -8.99 -5.89
CA ALA A 110 -1.25 -9.37 -6.41
C ALA A 110 -1.75 -8.34 -7.44
N ALA A 111 -1.66 -7.06 -7.15
CA ALA A 111 -2.09 -5.99 -8.04
C ALA A 111 -1.20 -5.87 -9.28
N ASP A 112 0.11 -6.06 -9.16
CA ASP A 112 1.08 -5.90 -10.25
C ASP A 112 0.84 -6.89 -11.40
N MET A 113 0.36 -8.10 -11.11
CA MET A 113 -0.03 -9.06 -12.13
C MET A 113 -1.23 -8.61 -12.98
N HIS A 114 -2.08 -7.72 -12.47
CA HIS A 114 -3.23 -7.16 -13.18
C HIS A 114 -3.01 -5.73 -13.69
N ARG A 115 -1.96 -5.06 -13.22
CA ARG A 115 -1.63 -3.65 -13.50
C ARG A 115 -1.68 -3.31 -14.98
N GLN A 116 -1.10 -4.16 -15.84
CA GLN A 116 -1.02 -3.91 -17.29
C GLN A 116 -2.40 -3.92 -17.97
N ARG A 117 -3.41 -4.54 -17.36
CA ARG A 117 -4.75 -4.69 -17.89
C ARG A 117 -5.78 -3.78 -17.21
N SER A 118 -5.39 -3.11 -16.12
CA SER A 118 -6.29 -2.29 -15.31
C SER A 118 -5.71 -0.88 -15.12
N PRO A 119 -6.19 0.12 -15.87
CA PRO A 119 -5.82 1.52 -15.64
C PRO A 119 -6.15 1.99 -14.22
N LEU A 120 -7.22 1.46 -13.63
CA LEU A 120 -7.66 1.82 -12.29
C LEU A 120 -6.68 1.36 -11.21
N LEU A 121 -6.21 0.11 -11.31
CA LEU A 121 -5.18 -0.43 -10.40
C LEU A 121 -3.85 0.30 -10.57
N ASN A 122 -3.46 0.57 -11.81
CA ASN A 122 -2.25 1.32 -12.10
C ASN A 122 -2.28 2.69 -11.41
N HIS A 123 -3.38 3.43 -11.56
CA HIS A 123 -3.55 4.73 -10.91
C HIS A 123 -3.47 4.65 -9.38
N GLY A 124 -4.04 3.61 -8.76
CA GLY A 124 -3.98 3.40 -7.31
C GLY A 124 -2.57 3.12 -6.79
N LEU A 125 -1.77 2.34 -7.53
CA LEU A 125 -0.37 2.05 -7.21
C LEU A 125 0.51 3.29 -7.40
N ASP A 126 0.32 4.01 -8.49
CA ASP A 126 1.05 5.25 -8.78
C ASP A 126 0.76 6.32 -7.71
N ALA A 127 -0.47 6.41 -7.21
CA ALA A 127 -0.84 7.37 -6.16
C ALA A 127 -0.05 7.13 -4.85
N LEU A 128 0.19 5.88 -4.46
CA LEU A 128 1.03 5.58 -3.30
C LEU A 128 2.48 6.02 -3.53
N THR A 129 3.05 5.69 -4.68
CA THR A 129 4.42 6.06 -5.05
C THR A 129 4.58 7.59 -5.04
N LEU A 130 3.67 8.32 -5.69
CA LEU A 130 3.68 9.78 -5.74
C LEU A 130 3.54 10.40 -4.35
N MET A 131 2.68 9.86 -3.50
CA MET A 131 2.50 10.35 -2.12
C MET A 131 3.78 10.15 -1.30
N LEU A 132 4.41 8.99 -1.37
CA LEU A 132 5.66 8.71 -0.65
C LEU A 132 6.80 9.61 -1.14
N ARG A 133 6.92 9.81 -2.46
CA ARG A 133 7.90 10.71 -3.06
C ARG A 133 7.70 12.16 -2.60
N ALA A 134 6.48 12.69 -2.69
CA ALA A 134 6.17 14.05 -2.25
C ALA A 134 6.52 14.29 -0.77
N ARG A 135 6.30 13.29 0.07
CA ARG A 135 6.71 13.39 1.49
C ARG A 135 8.21 13.42 1.69
N LEU A 136 8.95 12.64 0.90
CA LEU A 136 10.42 12.65 0.92
C LEU A 136 10.96 14.00 0.41
N GLU A 137 10.38 14.54 -0.66
CA GLU A 137 10.70 15.87 -1.19
C GLU A 137 10.48 16.98 -0.15
N GLY A 138 9.45 16.84 0.69
CA GLY A 138 9.17 17.77 1.78
C GLY A 138 10.14 17.67 2.97
N ALA A 139 10.81 16.51 3.14
CA ALA A 139 11.77 16.28 4.21
C ALA A 139 13.19 16.75 3.85
N VAL A 140 13.55 16.79 2.57
CA VAL A 140 14.89 17.13 2.09
C VAL A 140 14.97 18.61 1.72
N PRO A 141 15.99 19.36 2.19
CA PRO A 141 16.17 20.77 1.84
C PRO A 141 16.32 21.00 0.33
N PRO A 142 15.88 22.16 -0.20
CA PRO A 142 15.90 22.42 -1.64
C PRO A 142 17.30 22.37 -2.29
N ASP A 143 18.32 22.85 -1.58
CA ASP A 143 19.71 22.84 -2.02
C ASP A 143 20.27 21.42 -2.12
N VAL A 144 19.95 20.52 -1.19
CA VAL A 144 20.32 19.11 -1.23
C VAL A 144 19.56 18.39 -2.34
N LYS A 145 18.27 18.64 -2.46
CA LYS A 145 17.38 18.06 -3.46
C LYS A 145 17.71 18.49 -4.89
N SER A 146 18.40 19.62 -5.08
CA SER A 146 18.85 20.08 -6.40
C SER A 146 19.85 19.13 -7.08
N ASP A 147 20.52 18.27 -6.31
CA ASP A 147 21.24 17.11 -6.86
C ASP A 147 20.25 16.01 -7.22
N HIS A 148 19.75 16.06 -8.45
CA HIS A 148 18.76 15.10 -8.94
C HIS A 148 19.24 13.65 -8.87
N LEU A 149 20.50 13.38 -9.19
CA LEU A 149 21.03 12.01 -9.17
C LEU A 149 21.03 11.43 -7.76
N TRP A 150 21.38 12.25 -6.77
CA TRP A 150 21.33 11.86 -5.38
C TRP A 150 19.90 11.61 -4.90
N PHE A 151 18.98 12.52 -5.25
CA PHE A 151 17.58 12.38 -4.82
C PHE A 151 16.89 11.16 -5.45
N GLU A 152 17.12 10.89 -6.74
CA GLU A 152 16.57 9.70 -7.39
C GLU A 152 17.13 8.39 -6.79
N GLN A 153 18.40 8.36 -6.39
CA GLN A 153 18.95 7.22 -5.67
C GLN A 153 18.29 7.03 -4.31
N LEU A 154 18.06 8.11 -3.55
CA LEU A 154 17.39 8.05 -2.28
C LEU A 154 15.96 7.54 -2.42
N ASP A 155 15.18 8.09 -3.37
CA ASP A 155 13.81 7.67 -3.63
C ASP A 155 13.73 6.21 -4.09
N LEU A 156 14.66 5.78 -4.97
CA LEU A 156 14.78 4.39 -5.42
C LEU A 156 15.00 3.43 -4.24
N TRP A 157 15.96 3.70 -3.37
CA TRP A 157 16.21 2.83 -2.21
C TRP A 157 15.04 2.79 -1.22
N LEU A 158 14.29 3.87 -1.13
CA LEU A 158 13.10 3.97 -0.28
C LEU A 158 11.81 3.57 -0.99
N SER A 159 11.89 2.89 -2.14
CA SER A 159 10.73 2.40 -2.90
C SER A 159 10.27 1.00 -2.47
N LEU A 160 9.00 0.69 -2.73
CA LEU A 160 8.44 -0.65 -2.53
C LEU A 160 9.07 -1.67 -3.50
N GLU A 161 9.46 -1.23 -4.69
CA GLU A 161 10.12 -2.05 -5.71
C GLU A 161 11.51 -2.50 -5.25
N ALA A 162 12.33 -1.61 -4.68
CA ALA A 162 13.63 -1.96 -4.13
C ALA A 162 13.47 -2.96 -2.97
N TYR A 163 12.56 -2.68 -2.04
CA TYR A 163 12.23 -3.58 -0.95
C TYR A 163 11.75 -4.94 -1.46
N GLY A 164 10.79 -4.96 -2.38
CA GLY A 164 10.25 -6.18 -2.98
C GLY A 164 11.33 -7.00 -3.70
N ARG A 165 12.27 -6.35 -4.42
CA ARG A 165 13.41 -7.06 -5.03
C ARG A 165 14.26 -7.78 -3.99
N LEU A 166 14.58 -7.14 -2.87
CA LEU A 166 15.36 -7.75 -1.78
C LEU A 166 14.63 -8.96 -1.18
N ARG A 167 13.32 -8.84 -0.95
CA ARG A 167 12.47 -9.91 -0.43
C ARG A 167 12.29 -11.07 -1.41
N ASP A 168 11.98 -10.78 -2.67
CA ASP A 168 11.51 -11.77 -3.64
C ASP A 168 12.65 -12.44 -4.40
N ARG A 169 13.65 -11.67 -4.82
CA ARG A 169 14.73 -12.16 -5.67
C ARG A 169 15.97 -12.52 -4.89
N GLN A 170 16.27 -11.75 -3.84
CA GLN A 170 17.43 -12.02 -2.99
C GLN A 170 17.08 -12.86 -1.76
N ARG A 171 15.80 -13.14 -1.54
CA ARG A 171 15.31 -14.02 -0.46
C ARG A 171 15.69 -13.54 0.94
N LEU A 172 15.91 -12.25 1.13
CA LEU A 172 16.15 -11.70 2.46
C LEU A 172 14.84 -11.68 3.26
N ASP A 173 14.94 -11.88 4.57
CA ASP A 173 13.82 -11.61 5.47
C ASP A 173 13.59 -10.09 5.62
N HIS A 174 12.58 -9.71 6.39
CA HIS A 174 12.26 -8.29 6.61
C HIS A 174 13.45 -7.53 7.20
N VAL A 175 14.12 -8.11 8.19
CA VAL A 175 15.25 -7.47 8.89
C VAL A 175 16.43 -7.29 7.93
N GLY A 176 16.80 -8.34 7.20
CA GLY A 176 17.89 -8.27 6.22
C GLY A 176 17.63 -7.27 5.10
N ALA A 177 16.40 -7.21 4.58
CA ALA A 177 16.03 -6.23 3.55
C ALA A 177 16.11 -4.79 4.09
N ALA A 178 15.61 -4.55 5.32
CA ALA A 178 15.69 -3.24 5.96
C ALA A 178 17.15 -2.81 6.20
N GLN A 179 18.02 -3.72 6.65
CA GLN A 179 19.45 -3.44 6.86
C GLN A 179 20.18 -3.06 5.58
N VAL A 180 19.88 -3.71 4.45
CA VAL A 180 20.47 -3.35 3.15
C VAL A 180 20.04 -1.95 2.73
N ILE A 181 18.76 -1.61 2.87
CA ILE A 181 18.25 -0.28 2.55
C ILE A 181 18.85 0.77 3.49
N GLU A 182 18.92 0.48 4.78
CA GLU A 182 19.53 1.37 5.78
C GLU A 182 20.99 1.69 5.45
N ALA A 183 21.79 0.68 5.11
CA ALA A 183 23.18 0.87 4.71
C ALA A 183 23.32 1.75 3.46
N ALA A 184 22.47 1.54 2.45
CA ALA A 184 22.47 2.34 1.23
C ALA A 184 22.05 3.80 1.51
N VAL A 185 21.00 4.01 2.27
CA VAL A 185 20.52 5.35 2.67
C VAL A 185 21.58 6.06 3.53
N ALA A 186 22.20 5.36 4.50
CA ALA A 186 23.26 5.93 5.33
C ALA A 186 24.45 6.41 4.50
N ALA A 187 24.87 5.65 3.49
CA ALA A 187 25.94 6.06 2.58
C ALA A 187 25.57 7.33 1.78
N LEU A 188 24.33 7.43 1.29
CA LEU A 188 23.83 8.61 0.59
C LEU A 188 23.80 9.84 1.53
N LEU A 189 23.31 9.68 2.76
CA LEU A 189 23.26 10.76 3.75
C LEU A 189 24.66 11.23 4.17
N PHE A 190 25.62 10.29 4.25
CA PHE A 190 27.02 10.63 4.56
C PHE A 190 27.66 11.51 3.47
N ALA A 191 27.36 11.26 2.20
CA ALA A 191 27.87 12.02 1.07
C ALA A 191 27.34 13.48 1.01
N LYS A 192 26.35 13.82 1.84
CA LYS A 192 25.73 15.17 1.91
C LYS A 192 25.88 15.84 3.28
N ARG A 193 26.90 15.46 4.03
CA ARG A 193 27.27 16.13 5.29
C ARG A 193 28.06 17.40 5.08
#